data_e531625e4d582aebe01bd0c691d4bc11
#
_entry.id   e531625e4d582aebe01bd0c691d4bc11
#
_cell.length_a   1.000
_cell.length_b   1.000
_cell.length_c   1.000
_cell.angle_alpha   90.00
_cell.angle_beta   90.00
_cell.angle_gamma   90.00
#
_symmetry.space_group_name_H-M   'P 1'
#
loop_
_entity.id
_entity.type
_entity.pdbx_description
1 polymer ?
#
loop_
_entity_poly.entity_id
_entity_poly.type
_entity_poly.pdbx_seq_one_letter_code
_entity_poly.pdbx_strand_id
1 'polypeptide(L)'
;MPGVRGNAAADVTLGKCTTKYGIGEWPITIQNRSSKRSDYAIKANFMGPTGIRLGEGLAFVSNVEPGQIASEKITGFLSDDIRTITCVLTEVTRTASL
;
A
#
# COMPACT_ATOMS: atom_id res chain seq x y z
N MET A 1 11.23 -7.23 3.03
CA MET A 1 10.46 -7.69 1.85
C MET A 1 11.29 -7.52 0.60
N PRO A 2 11.76 -8.59 -0.01
CA PRO A 2 12.48 -8.49 -1.28
C PRO A 2 11.60 -7.88 -2.36
N GLY A 3 12.16 -7.01 -3.19
CA GLY A 3 11.45 -6.36 -4.28
C GLY A 3 10.63 -5.13 -3.92
N VAL A 4 10.53 -4.77 -2.64
CA VAL A 4 9.84 -3.55 -2.21
C VAL A 4 10.87 -2.43 -2.09
N ARG A 5 10.65 -1.35 -2.83
CA ARG A 5 11.51 -0.16 -2.78
C ARG A 5 11.13 0.74 -1.62
N GLY A 6 12.01 1.71 -1.32
CA GLY A 6 11.78 2.66 -0.24
C GLY A 6 12.43 2.22 1.05
N ASN A 7 12.14 2.95 2.13
CA ASN A 7 12.87 2.83 3.39
C ASN A 7 12.02 2.31 4.57
N ALA A 8 10.76 1.95 4.35
CA ALA A 8 9.84 1.70 5.47
C ALA A 8 8.90 0.52 5.25
N ALA A 9 9.28 -0.47 4.44
CA ALA A 9 8.44 -1.64 4.21
C ALA A 9 8.09 -2.37 5.51
N ALA A 10 8.98 -2.38 6.48
CA ALA A 10 8.74 -3.04 7.77
C ALA A 10 7.66 -2.37 8.63
N ASP A 11 7.30 -1.13 8.32
CA ASP A 11 6.26 -0.38 9.05
C ASP A 11 4.84 -0.77 8.62
N VAL A 12 4.69 -1.53 7.53
CA VAL A 12 3.39 -1.84 6.93
C VAL A 12 3.00 -3.28 7.20
N THR A 13 1.76 -3.46 7.67
CA THR A 13 1.11 -4.77 7.78
C THR A 13 0.00 -4.83 6.75
N LEU A 14 -0.03 -5.91 5.97
CA LEU A 14 -0.92 -6.06 4.83
C LEU A 14 -2.18 -6.83 5.21
N GLY A 15 -3.33 -6.33 4.81
CA GLY A 15 -4.61 -7.00 4.96
C GLY A 15 -4.98 -7.81 3.71
N LYS A 16 -6.28 -7.99 3.49
CA LYS A 16 -6.79 -8.81 2.40
C LYS A 16 -6.98 -7.97 1.14
N CYS A 17 -6.34 -8.42 0.05
CA CYS A 17 -6.49 -7.83 -1.28
C CYS A 17 -7.85 -8.19 -1.86
N THR A 18 -8.63 -7.20 -2.27
CA THR A 18 -9.96 -7.41 -2.85
C THR A 18 -10.19 -6.53 -4.06
N THR A 19 -11.18 -6.90 -4.87
CA THR A 19 -11.63 -6.07 -5.99
C THR A 19 -13.16 -6.00 -6.00
N LYS A 20 -13.67 -4.84 -6.40
CA LYS A 20 -15.11 -4.64 -6.55
C LYS A 20 -15.35 -3.53 -7.57
N TYR A 21 -16.16 -3.84 -8.59
CA TYR A 21 -16.56 -2.87 -9.63
C TYR A 21 -15.36 -2.20 -10.32
N GLY A 22 -14.33 -2.98 -10.64
CA GLY A 22 -13.16 -2.44 -11.33
C GLY A 22 -12.24 -1.61 -10.45
N ILE A 23 -12.39 -1.68 -9.13
CA ILE A 23 -11.51 -1.01 -8.17
C ILE A 23 -10.82 -2.05 -7.32
N GLY A 24 -9.49 -1.97 -7.25
CA GLY A 24 -8.70 -2.78 -6.33
C GLY A 24 -8.60 -2.08 -4.98
N GLU A 25 -8.71 -2.86 -3.90
CA GLU A 25 -8.58 -2.35 -2.54
C GLU A 25 -7.69 -3.27 -1.71
N TRP A 26 -6.75 -2.68 -1.00
CA TRP A 26 -5.85 -3.41 -0.12
C TRP A 26 -5.73 -2.69 1.22
N PRO A 27 -6.51 -3.11 2.22
CA PRO A 27 -6.40 -2.52 3.55
C PRO A 27 -5.03 -2.79 4.14
N ILE A 28 -4.45 -1.77 4.75
CA ILE A 28 -3.14 -1.87 5.40
C ILE A 28 -3.18 -1.16 6.75
N THR A 29 -2.26 -1.53 7.62
CA THR A 29 -1.95 -0.74 8.82
C THR A 29 -0.50 -0.31 8.74
N ILE A 30 -0.22 0.88 9.26
CA ILE A 30 1.11 1.45 9.31
C ILE A 30 1.44 1.73 10.76
N GLN A 31 2.59 1.25 11.22
CA GLN A 31 3.12 1.64 12.52
C GLN A 31 4.41 2.41 12.30
N ASN A 32 4.46 3.65 12.77
CA ASN A 32 5.66 4.46 12.65
C ASN A 32 6.71 3.97 13.65
N ARG A 33 7.72 3.25 13.14
CA ARG A 33 8.80 2.69 13.94
C ARG A 33 10.00 3.63 14.04
N SER A 34 9.89 4.84 13.44
CA SER A 34 10.94 5.85 13.53
C SER A 34 10.78 6.71 14.77
N SER A 35 11.77 7.53 15.05
CA SER A 35 11.75 8.48 16.17
C SER A 35 11.11 9.82 15.81
N LYS A 36 10.62 9.97 14.57
CA LYS A 36 10.08 11.25 14.08
C LYS A 36 8.69 11.07 13.51
N ARG A 37 7.82 12.08 13.74
CA ARG A 37 6.53 12.15 13.03
C ARG A 37 6.79 12.10 11.54
N SER A 38 6.04 11.28 10.83
CA SER A 38 6.36 10.94 9.45
C SER A 38 5.15 10.88 8.54
N ASP A 39 5.41 11.15 7.26
CA ASP A 39 4.45 10.97 6.17
C ASP A 39 4.84 9.72 5.39
N TYR A 40 3.84 8.98 4.92
CA TYR A 40 4.04 7.75 4.15
C TYR A 40 3.44 7.86 2.77
N ALA A 41 4.18 7.40 1.77
CA ALA A 41 3.69 7.17 0.41
C ALA A 41 3.87 5.69 0.10
N ILE A 42 2.80 5.02 -0.31
CA ILE A 42 2.77 3.57 -0.48
C ILE A 42 2.21 3.26 -1.85
N LYS A 43 2.89 2.37 -2.58
CA LYS A 43 2.49 1.95 -3.92
C LYS A 43 2.39 0.43 -3.98
N ALA A 44 1.42 -0.03 -4.76
CA ALA A 44 1.22 -1.45 -5.01
C ALA A 44 0.77 -1.66 -6.45
N ASN A 45 0.95 -2.88 -6.95
CA ASN A 45 0.38 -3.31 -8.21
C ASN A 45 -0.76 -4.28 -7.95
N PHE A 46 -1.84 -4.14 -8.71
CA PHE A 46 -2.92 -5.11 -8.77
C PHE A 46 -2.69 -6.00 -9.99
N MET A 47 -2.53 -7.30 -9.76
CA MET A 47 -2.16 -8.27 -10.79
C MET A 47 -3.32 -9.20 -11.07
N GLY A 48 -3.56 -9.49 -12.35
CA GLY A 48 -4.52 -10.49 -12.77
C GLY A 48 -3.98 -11.91 -12.62
N PRO A 49 -4.83 -12.93 -12.86
CA PRO A 49 -4.44 -14.33 -12.64
C PRO A 49 -3.33 -14.82 -13.58
N THR A 50 -3.10 -14.15 -14.70
CA THR A 50 -2.03 -14.52 -15.64
C THR A 50 -0.73 -13.75 -15.40
N GLY A 51 -0.64 -12.96 -14.33
CA GLY A 51 0.54 -12.15 -14.02
C GLY A 51 0.58 -10.80 -14.72
N ILE A 52 -0.50 -10.42 -15.42
CA ILE A 52 -0.60 -9.12 -16.08
C ILE A 52 -1.00 -8.06 -15.06
N ARG A 53 -0.29 -6.92 -15.04
CA ARG A 53 -0.67 -5.80 -14.18
C ARG A 53 -1.95 -5.16 -14.70
N LEU A 54 -2.96 -5.11 -13.84
CA LEU A 54 -4.27 -4.51 -14.16
C LEU A 54 -4.39 -3.07 -13.68
N GLY A 55 -3.56 -2.65 -12.75
CA GLY A 55 -3.57 -1.30 -12.24
C GLY A 55 -2.54 -1.08 -11.16
N GLU A 56 -2.37 0.19 -10.77
CA GLU A 56 -1.50 0.60 -9.68
C GLU A 56 -2.33 1.20 -8.57
N GLY A 57 -2.02 0.83 -7.34
CA GLY A 57 -2.65 1.39 -6.16
C GLY A 57 -1.73 2.34 -5.43
N LEU A 58 -2.32 3.35 -4.81
CA LEU A 58 -1.61 4.37 -4.03
C LEU A 58 -2.31 4.57 -2.70
N ALA A 59 -1.52 4.89 -1.67
CA ALA A 59 -2.01 5.36 -0.38
C ALA A 59 -1.03 6.40 0.18
N PHE A 60 -1.58 7.43 0.78
CA PHE A 60 -0.78 8.46 1.45
C PHE A 60 -1.33 8.68 2.85
N VAL A 61 -0.44 8.71 3.83
CA VAL A 61 -0.79 8.94 5.23
C VAL A 61 0.15 9.98 5.79
N SER A 62 -0.41 11.06 6.36
CA SER A 62 0.39 12.16 6.88
C SER A 62 0.38 12.20 8.40
N ASN A 63 1.47 12.72 8.95
CA ASN A 63 1.58 13.05 10.37
C ASN A 63 1.35 11.88 11.32
N VAL A 64 1.96 10.74 11.01
CA VAL A 64 1.95 9.57 11.89
C VAL A 64 3.01 9.76 12.97
N GLU A 65 2.60 9.84 14.23
CA GLU A 65 3.51 10.03 15.34
C GLU A 65 4.35 8.77 15.59
N PRO A 66 5.54 8.91 16.21
CA PRO A 66 6.34 7.72 16.57
C PRO A 66 5.52 6.73 17.40
N GLY A 67 5.51 5.47 16.98
CA GLY A 67 4.76 4.40 17.62
C GLY A 67 3.28 4.36 17.29
N GLN A 68 2.72 5.39 16.69
CA GLN A 68 1.30 5.44 16.31
C GLN A 68 1.00 4.42 15.21
N ILE A 69 -0.20 3.84 15.28
CA ILE A 69 -0.72 2.93 14.25
C ILE A 69 -1.82 3.67 13.50
N ALA A 70 -1.73 3.68 12.18
CA ALA A 70 -2.72 4.26 11.29
C ALA A 70 -3.26 3.19 10.35
N SER A 71 -4.57 3.22 10.08
CA SER A 71 -5.21 2.33 9.11
C SER A 71 -5.49 3.10 7.83
N GLU A 72 -5.23 2.47 6.69
CA GLU A 72 -5.43 3.07 5.38
C GLU A 72 -5.76 1.99 4.36
N LYS A 73 -6.17 2.38 3.17
CA LYS A 73 -6.38 1.48 2.04
C LYS A 73 -5.54 1.93 0.86
N ILE A 74 -4.86 0.97 0.25
CA ILE A 74 -4.27 1.17 -1.07
C ILE A 74 -5.39 0.93 -2.09
N THR A 75 -5.70 1.92 -2.92
CA THR A 75 -6.78 1.83 -3.91
C THR A 75 -6.27 2.19 -5.28
N GLY A 76 -6.89 1.62 -6.31
CA GLY A 76 -6.58 1.95 -7.69
C GLY A 76 -7.63 1.38 -8.64
N PHE A 77 -7.70 1.98 -9.83
CA PHE A 77 -8.58 1.49 -10.88
C PHE A 77 -7.93 0.36 -11.63
N LEU A 78 -8.72 -0.67 -11.94
CA LEU A 78 -8.29 -1.81 -12.73
C LEU A 78 -8.68 -1.58 -14.19
N SER A 79 -7.81 -2.02 -15.11
CA SER A 79 -8.08 -1.94 -16.54
C SER A 79 -9.14 -2.94 -17.00
N ASP A 80 -9.50 -3.89 -16.13
CA ASP A 80 -10.48 -4.92 -16.43
C ASP A 80 -11.23 -5.27 -15.14
N ASP A 81 -12.53 -5.60 -15.26
CA ASP A 81 -13.34 -6.00 -14.10
C ASP A 81 -13.16 -7.50 -13.83
N ILE A 82 -12.02 -7.86 -13.29
CA ILE A 82 -11.67 -9.23 -12.93
C ILE A 82 -11.92 -9.43 -11.44
N ARG A 83 -12.50 -10.56 -11.07
CA ARG A 83 -12.88 -10.85 -9.69
C ARG A 83 -11.74 -11.39 -8.84
N THR A 84 -10.72 -11.95 -9.47
CA THR A 84 -9.57 -12.53 -8.77
C THR A 84 -8.32 -11.73 -9.10
N ILE A 85 -7.76 -11.08 -8.09
CA ILE A 85 -6.54 -10.30 -8.22
C ILE A 85 -5.55 -10.69 -7.13
N THR A 86 -4.28 -10.40 -7.39
CA THR A 86 -3.21 -10.45 -6.40
C THR A 86 -2.64 -9.06 -6.24
N CYS A 87 -2.46 -8.61 -5.01
CA CYS A 87 -1.81 -7.34 -4.71
C CYS A 87 -0.34 -7.56 -4.41
N VAL A 88 0.52 -6.73 -4.98
CA VAL A 88 1.96 -6.78 -4.77
C VAL A 88 2.44 -5.41 -4.30
N LEU A 89 2.97 -5.33 -3.10
CA LEU A 89 3.56 -4.10 -2.56
C LEU A 89 4.83 -3.77 -3.34
N THR A 90 4.95 -2.55 -3.85
CA THR A 90 6.09 -2.14 -4.67
C THR A 90 6.96 -1.07 -4.02
N GLU A 91 6.38 -0.19 -3.19
CA GLU A 91 7.16 0.88 -2.58
C GLU A 91 6.51 1.36 -1.29
N VAL A 92 7.33 1.56 -0.26
CA VAL A 92 6.93 2.23 0.98
C VAL A 92 7.98 3.26 1.32
N THR A 93 7.64 4.52 1.23
CA THR A 93 8.54 5.63 1.53
C THR A 93 8.04 6.39 2.75
N ARG A 94 8.91 6.56 3.73
CA ARG A 94 8.66 7.37 4.92
C ARG A 94 9.55 8.60 4.89
N THR A 95 8.94 9.76 5.10
CA THR A 95 9.63 11.04 5.16
C THR A 95 9.22 11.76 6.43
N ALA A 96 10.15 12.36 7.13
CA ALA A 96 9.81 13.13 8.33
C ALA A 96 8.84 14.26 7.97
N SER A 97 7.77 14.40 8.74
CA SER A 97 6.78 15.47 8.56
C SER A 97 7.39 16.84 8.89
N LEU A 98 6.98 17.81 8.16
CA LEU A 98 7.40 19.20 8.41
C LEU A 98 6.63 19.85 9.55
#